data_7132da988d333666e515a2787d444750
#
_entry.id   7132da988d333666e515a2787d444750
#
_cell.length_a   1.000
_cell.length_b   1.000
_cell.length_c   1.000
_cell.angle_alpha   90.00
_cell.angle_beta   90.00
_cell.angle_gamma   90.00
#
_symmetry.space_group_name_H-M   'P 1'
#
loop_
_entity.id
_entity.type
_entity.pdbx_description
1 polymer ?
#
loop_
_entity_poly.entity_id
_entity_poly.type
_entity_poly.pdbx_seq_one_letter_code
_entity_poly.pdbx_strand_id
1 'polypeptide(L)'
;MQLIRTCAGCRPDMMAWRDAAVASRIALKSLARRILCLSDEIAGLNALIKPLVAELGPGLIDLEGIGVENAGAFIVAAGDNPERLKSEASFAMMCGASPIPASSGKTQRHRLNRGGNRQLNSALHMVVVCRMRTDQRTKSYVARRTREGLSTREIMRCLKRYVAREVYHTLAGKPPYRPAQAGP
;
A
#
# COMPACT_ATOMS: atom_id res chain seq x y z
N MET A 1 -20.21 -3.09 3.86
CA MET A 1 -20.88 -2.00 4.64
C MET A 1 -22.29 -2.38 5.12
N GLN A 2 -23.14 -3.02 4.29
CA GLN A 2 -24.51 -3.38 4.69
C GLN A 2 -24.58 -4.30 5.91
N LEU A 3 -23.78 -5.37 5.95
CA LEU A 3 -23.72 -6.28 7.10
C LEU A 3 -23.36 -5.57 8.41
N ILE A 4 -22.40 -4.65 8.37
CA ILE A 4 -21.98 -3.88 9.56
C ILE A 4 -23.14 -3.01 10.07
N ARG A 5 -23.85 -2.31 9.17
CA ARG A 5 -25.04 -1.51 9.54
C ARG A 5 -26.14 -2.38 10.14
N THR A 6 -26.39 -3.56 9.57
CA THR A 6 -27.35 -4.52 10.09
C THR A 6 -26.97 -4.95 11.51
N CYS A 7 -25.70 -5.34 11.74
CA CYS A 7 -25.22 -5.70 13.08
C CYS A 7 -25.29 -4.53 14.07
N ALA A 8 -24.97 -3.31 13.65
CA ALA A 8 -25.07 -2.11 14.50
C ALA A 8 -26.52 -1.80 14.92
N GLY A 9 -27.49 -2.11 14.05
CA GLY A 9 -28.93 -1.94 14.30
C GLY A 9 -29.59 -3.04 15.15
N CYS A 10 -28.90 -4.15 15.40
CA CYS A 10 -29.43 -5.22 16.23
C CYS A 10 -29.86 -4.72 17.62
N ARG A 11 -30.96 -5.28 18.13
CA ARG A 11 -31.50 -4.99 19.48
C ARG A 11 -31.49 -6.26 20.33
N PRO A 12 -30.33 -6.75 20.78
CA PRO A 12 -30.27 -7.93 21.66
C PRO A 12 -30.85 -7.60 23.03
N ASP A 13 -31.49 -8.59 23.66
CA ASP A 13 -31.90 -8.48 25.05
C ASP A 13 -30.66 -8.48 25.95
N MET A 14 -30.37 -7.34 26.57
CA MET A 14 -29.18 -7.17 27.39
C MET A 14 -29.27 -7.99 28.71
N MET A 15 -30.46 -8.42 29.15
CA MET A 15 -30.63 -9.22 30.36
C MET A 15 -30.38 -10.71 30.11
N ALA A 16 -30.50 -11.16 28.86
CA ALA A 16 -30.27 -12.54 28.46
C ALA A 16 -28.79 -12.82 28.04
N TRP A 17 -27.84 -12.08 28.57
CA TRP A 17 -26.43 -12.14 28.19
C TRP A 17 -25.77 -13.52 28.44
N ARG A 18 -26.36 -14.37 29.29
CA ARG A 18 -25.88 -15.75 29.53
C ARG A 18 -26.17 -16.70 28.37
N ASP A 19 -27.14 -16.36 27.52
CA ASP A 19 -27.36 -17.10 26.27
C ASP A 19 -26.25 -16.76 25.28
N ALA A 20 -25.59 -17.81 24.74
CA ALA A 20 -24.43 -17.64 23.84
C ALA A 20 -24.78 -16.89 22.55
N ALA A 21 -26.00 -17.09 22.02
CA ALA A 21 -26.46 -16.41 20.81
C ALA A 21 -26.72 -14.92 21.08
N VAL A 22 -27.30 -14.61 22.24
CA VAL A 22 -27.54 -13.22 22.67
C VAL A 22 -26.21 -12.51 22.95
N ALA A 23 -25.32 -13.15 23.69
CA ALA A 23 -23.96 -12.61 23.95
C ALA A 23 -23.21 -12.30 22.67
N SER A 24 -23.26 -13.20 21.68
CA SER A 24 -22.64 -12.98 20.36
C SER A 24 -23.25 -11.78 19.63
N ARG A 25 -24.57 -11.59 19.69
CA ARG A 25 -25.24 -10.42 19.09
C ARG A 25 -24.87 -9.11 19.80
N ILE A 26 -24.69 -9.12 21.11
CA ILE A 26 -24.23 -7.97 21.89
C ILE A 26 -22.82 -7.58 21.43
N ALA A 27 -21.89 -8.56 21.33
CA ALA A 27 -20.53 -8.34 20.88
C ALA A 27 -20.47 -7.82 19.43
N LEU A 28 -21.21 -8.44 18.52
CA LEU A 28 -21.30 -8.02 17.12
C LEU A 28 -21.84 -6.59 16.98
N LYS A 29 -22.85 -6.21 17.74
CA LYS A 29 -23.39 -4.84 17.76
C LYS A 29 -22.32 -3.84 18.21
N SER A 30 -21.60 -4.14 19.29
CA SER A 30 -20.53 -3.28 19.82
C SER A 30 -19.41 -3.09 18.79
N LEU A 31 -18.93 -4.17 18.20
CA LEU A 31 -17.90 -4.14 17.16
C LEU A 31 -18.36 -3.36 15.91
N ALA A 32 -19.59 -3.61 15.45
CA ALA A 32 -20.13 -2.92 14.29
C ALA A 32 -20.25 -1.40 14.51
N ARG A 33 -20.72 -0.97 15.68
CA ARG A 33 -20.76 0.46 16.03
C ARG A 33 -19.39 1.09 16.06
N ARG A 34 -18.40 0.39 16.64
CA ARG A 34 -17.01 0.86 16.66
C ARG A 34 -16.43 0.98 15.27
N ILE A 35 -16.67 0.01 14.38
CA ILE A 35 -16.24 0.06 12.98
C ILE A 35 -16.82 1.29 12.27
N LEU A 36 -18.12 1.57 12.44
CA LEU A 36 -18.75 2.73 11.82
C LEU A 36 -18.14 4.04 12.34
N CYS A 37 -18.01 4.19 13.65
CA CYS A 37 -17.39 5.37 14.26
C CYS A 37 -15.97 5.61 13.76
N LEU A 38 -15.11 4.58 13.75
CA LEU A 38 -13.75 4.68 13.25
C LEU A 38 -13.70 4.97 11.74
N SER A 39 -14.65 4.43 10.98
CA SER A 39 -14.72 4.70 9.53
C SER A 39 -15.05 6.16 9.25
N ASP A 40 -15.95 6.75 10.03
CA ASP A 40 -16.32 8.16 9.90
C ASP A 40 -15.16 9.08 10.34
N GLU A 41 -14.44 8.72 11.40
CA GLU A 41 -13.24 9.43 11.86
C GLU A 41 -12.12 9.38 10.80
N ILE A 42 -11.84 8.22 10.23
CA ILE A 42 -10.87 8.04 9.15
C ILE A 42 -11.26 8.88 7.92
N ALA A 43 -12.54 8.91 7.56
CA ALA A 43 -13.02 9.72 6.45
C ALA A 43 -12.81 11.21 6.71
N GLY A 44 -13.10 11.67 7.92
CA GLY A 44 -12.85 13.06 8.35
C GLY A 44 -11.37 13.44 8.30
N LEU A 45 -10.48 12.59 8.84
CA LEU A 45 -9.04 12.82 8.79
C LEU A 45 -8.51 12.83 7.35
N ASN A 46 -8.96 11.91 6.51
CA ASN A 46 -8.58 11.88 5.10
C ASN A 46 -9.01 13.13 4.34
N ALA A 47 -10.18 13.70 4.69
CA ALA A 47 -10.65 14.95 4.09
C ALA A 47 -9.73 16.14 4.44
N LEU A 48 -9.13 16.15 5.64
CA LEU A 48 -8.17 17.17 6.05
C LEU A 48 -6.79 16.97 5.44
N ILE A 49 -6.33 15.70 5.32
CA ILE A 49 -5.01 15.39 4.79
C ILE A 49 -4.96 15.54 3.25
N LYS A 50 -6.06 15.27 2.56
CA LYS A 50 -6.10 15.28 1.09
C LYS A 50 -5.60 16.59 0.45
N PRO A 51 -6.03 17.79 0.87
CA PRO A 51 -5.51 19.03 0.29
C PRO A 51 -4.02 19.22 0.55
N LEU A 52 -3.52 18.85 1.72
CA LEU A 52 -2.09 18.92 2.04
C LEU A 52 -1.26 17.98 1.15
N VAL A 53 -1.76 16.78 0.92
CA VAL A 53 -1.11 15.84 0.00
C VAL A 53 -1.10 16.35 -1.43
N ALA A 54 -2.18 16.99 -1.89
CA ALA A 54 -2.24 17.57 -3.23
C ALA A 54 -1.27 18.75 -3.41
N GLU A 55 -1.04 19.52 -2.37
CA GLU A 55 -0.10 20.65 -2.37
C GLU A 55 1.36 20.18 -2.32
N LEU A 56 1.69 19.29 -1.37
CA LEU A 56 3.06 18.86 -1.09
C LEU A 56 3.58 17.78 -2.03
N GLY A 57 2.70 17.01 -2.64
CA GLY A 57 3.06 15.91 -3.55
C GLY A 57 2.11 15.81 -4.74
N PRO A 58 2.07 16.84 -5.62
CA PRO A 58 1.17 16.85 -6.75
C PRO A 58 1.43 15.62 -7.64
N GLY A 59 0.34 15.00 -8.10
CA GLY A 59 0.39 13.83 -8.96
C GLY A 59 0.57 12.48 -8.24
N LEU A 60 0.85 12.45 -6.92
CA LEU A 60 0.97 11.17 -6.19
C LEU A 60 -0.35 10.41 -6.12
N ILE A 61 -1.46 11.13 -5.92
CA ILE A 61 -2.80 10.52 -5.80
C ILE A 61 -3.30 10.05 -7.18
N ASP A 62 -2.75 10.58 -8.26
CA ASP A 62 -3.09 10.18 -9.63
C ASP A 62 -2.45 8.84 -10.01
N LEU A 63 -1.46 8.40 -9.24
CA LEU A 63 -0.84 7.09 -9.46
C LEU A 63 -1.78 5.98 -9.00
N GLU A 64 -2.03 5.01 -9.88
CA GLU A 64 -2.91 3.86 -9.58
C GLU A 64 -2.55 3.18 -8.25
N GLY A 65 -3.56 3.01 -7.39
CA GLY A 65 -3.44 2.34 -6.10
C GLY A 65 -2.78 3.16 -4.98
N ILE A 66 -2.48 4.44 -5.21
CA ILE A 66 -1.97 5.34 -4.17
C ILE A 66 -3.13 6.17 -3.63
N GLY A 67 -3.56 5.87 -2.41
CA GLY A 67 -4.50 6.69 -1.65
C GLY A 67 -3.82 7.78 -0.84
N VAL A 68 -4.64 8.67 -0.24
CA VAL A 68 -4.18 9.82 0.57
C VAL A 68 -3.20 9.42 1.66
N GLU A 69 -3.47 8.32 2.37
CA GLU A 69 -2.63 7.81 3.47
C GLU A 69 -1.24 7.39 2.98
N ASN A 70 -1.19 6.60 1.88
CA ASN A 70 0.08 6.15 1.32
C ASN A 70 0.87 7.32 0.71
N ALA A 71 0.20 8.26 0.06
CA ALA A 71 0.82 9.47 -0.47
C ALA A 71 1.42 10.32 0.66
N GLY A 72 0.68 10.54 1.74
CA GLY A 72 1.17 11.23 2.94
C GLY A 72 2.41 10.56 3.53
N ALA A 73 2.42 9.22 3.63
CA ALA A 73 3.59 8.47 4.11
C ALA A 73 4.84 8.69 3.22
N PHE A 74 4.67 8.75 1.90
CA PHE A 74 5.77 9.03 0.98
C PHE A 74 6.30 10.46 1.10
N ILE A 75 5.39 11.45 1.24
CA ILE A 75 5.75 12.86 1.43
C ILE A 75 6.53 13.07 2.73
N VAL A 76 6.00 12.57 3.86
CA VAL A 76 6.67 12.66 5.16
C VAL A 76 8.07 12.05 5.13
N ALA A 77 8.24 10.94 4.44
CA ALA A 77 9.55 10.30 4.32
C ALA A 77 10.51 11.01 3.38
N ALA A 78 9.99 11.67 2.35
CA ALA A 78 10.79 12.53 1.47
C ALA A 78 11.32 13.74 2.26
N GLY A 79 10.48 14.29 3.17
CA GLY A 79 10.78 15.47 3.96
C GLY A 79 10.84 16.74 3.11
N ASP A 80 11.12 17.85 3.76
CA ASP A 80 11.17 19.18 3.12
C ASP A 80 12.42 19.44 2.29
N ASN A 81 13.38 18.52 2.29
CA ASN A 81 14.62 18.66 1.54
C ASN A 81 14.67 17.73 0.33
N PRO A 82 14.38 18.25 -0.90
CA PRO A 82 14.43 17.47 -2.13
C PRO A 82 15.81 16.85 -2.41
N GLU A 83 16.89 17.48 -1.95
CA GLU A 83 18.26 16.99 -2.13
C GLU A 83 18.52 15.69 -1.38
N ARG A 84 17.72 15.39 -0.35
CA ARG A 84 17.77 14.11 0.36
C ARG A 84 17.41 12.93 -0.56
N LEU A 85 16.58 13.17 -1.56
CA LEU A 85 16.20 12.20 -2.58
C LEU A 85 17.21 12.17 -3.74
N LYS A 86 18.48 11.91 -3.45
CA LYS A 86 19.58 11.98 -4.41
C LYS A 86 19.38 11.14 -5.67
N SER A 87 18.75 9.99 -5.56
CA SER A 87 18.52 9.07 -6.67
C SER A 87 17.36 8.11 -6.43
N GLU A 88 16.82 7.55 -7.51
CA GLU A 88 15.85 6.46 -7.48
C GLU A 88 16.34 5.25 -6.65
N ALA A 89 17.63 4.93 -6.77
CA ALA A 89 18.23 3.83 -6.02
C ALA A 89 18.25 4.12 -4.50
N SER A 90 18.59 5.37 -4.12
CA SER A 90 18.58 5.82 -2.74
C SER A 90 17.16 5.77 -2.13
N PHE A 91 16.17 6.27 -2.87
CA PHE A 91 14.76 6.19 -2.43
C PHE A 91 14.29 4.74 -2.27
N ALA A 92 14.62 3.86 -3.22
CA ALA A 92 14.26 2.44 -3.10
C ALA A 92 14.99 1.74 -1.93
N MET A 93 16.21 2.15 -1.62
CA MET A 93 16.93 1.66 -0.45
C MET A 93 16.20 2.10 0.84
N MET A 94 15.82 3.37 0.93
CA MET A 94 15.04 3.93 2.03
C MET A 94 13.70 3.21 2.20
N CYS A 95 13.03 2.85 1.12
CA CYS A 95 11.78 2.09 1.14
C CYS A 95 11.96 0.58 1.41
N GLY A 96 13.18 0.07 1.54
CA GLY A 96 13.45 -1.36 1.65
C GLY A 96 13.06 -2.16 0.39
N ALA A 97 12.96 -1.50 -0.77
CA ALA A 97 12.61 -2.09 -2.04
C ALA A 97 13.80 -2.34 -2.96
N SER A 98 15.01 -1.99 -2.53
CA SER A 98 16.25 -2.22 -3.28
C SER A 98 16.62 -3.71 -3.27
N PRO A 99 16.97 -4.32 -4.41
CA PRO A 99 17.39 -5.71 -4.44
C PRO A 99 18.75 -5.86 -3.76
N ILE A 100 18.87 -6.85 -2.87
CA ILE A 100 20.14 -7.24 -2.25
C ILE A 100 20.61 -8.52 -2.94
N PRO A 101 21.76 -8.53 -3.63
CA PRO A 101 22.27 -9.74 -4.25
C PRO A 101 22.45 -10.87 -3.24
N ALA A 102 22.03 -12.05 -3.62
CA ALA A 102 22.21 -13.30 -2.86
C ALA A 102 22.62 -14.42 -3.83
N SER A 103 23.49 -14.06 -4.78
CA SER A 103 23.93 -14.97 -5.83
C SER A 103 25.01 -15.89 -5.32
N SER A 104 24.99 -17.14 -5.80
CA SER A 104 26.01 -18.14 -5.56
C SER A 104 26.25 -18.90 -6.87
N GLY A 105 27.44 -18.81 -7.43
CA GLY A 105 27.80 -19.46 -8.69
C GLY A 105 26.89 -19.06 -9.85
N LYS A 106 26.27 -20.01 -10.52
CA LYS A 106 25.40 -19.82 -11.70
C LYS A 106 24.00 -19.26 -11.37
N THR A 107 23.63 -19.16 -10.09
CA THR A 107 22.26 -18.76 -9.68
C THR A 107 22.25 -17.31 -9.25
N GLN A 108 21.55 -16.44 -9.98
CA GLN A 108 21.30 -15.06 -9.59
C GLN A 108 19.99 -14.97 -8.79
N ARG A 109 20.09 -14.67 -7.50
CA ARG A 109 18.94 -14.44 -6.62
C ARG A 109 19.11 -13.13 -5.85
N HIS A 110 17.99 -12.61 -5.37
CA HIS A 110 17.95 -11.42 -4.53
C HIS A 110 17.20 -11.74 -3.24
N ARG A 111 17.77 -11.34 -2.11
CA ARG A 111 17.13 -11.45 -0.80
C ARG A 111 16.39 -10.17 -0.42
N LEU A 112 15.52 -10.27 0.59
CA LEU A 112 14.77 -9.16 1.14
C LEU A 112 15.74 -8.13 1.76
N ASN A 113 15.56 -6.84 1.40
CA ASN A 113 16.19 -5.74 2.12
C ASN A 113 15.41 -5.47 3.42
N ARG A 114 16.03 -5.67 4.57
CA ARG A 114 15.47 -5.42 5.90
C ARG A 114 15.83 -4.04 6.47
N GLY A 115 16.70 -3.30 5.81
CA GLY A 115 17.27 -2.04 6.28
C GLY A 115 16.48 -0.78 5.94
N GLY A 116 15.31 -0.90 5.29
CA GLY A 116 14.48 0.25 4.92
C GLY A 116 13.48 0.68 6.00
N ASN A 117 12.87 1.85 5.79
CA ASN A 117 11.76 2.32 6.61
C ASN A 117 10.56 1.39 6.48
N ARG A 118 10.08 0.88 7.63
CA ARG A 118 8.99 -0.11 7.67
C ARG A 118 7.66 0.46 7.19
N GLN A 119 7.37 1.73 7.49
CA GLN A 119 6.12 2.38 7.05
C GLN A 119 6.09 2.54 5.53
N LEU A 120 7.20 2.99 4.92
CA LEU A 120 7.32 3.08 3.47
C LEU A 120 7.23 1.73 2.78
N ASN A 121 7.86 0.71 3.35
CA ASN A 121 7.75 -0.64 2.83
C ASN A 121 6.32 -1.18 2.89
N SER A 122 5.58 -0.84 3.95
CA SER A 122 4.16 -1.17 4.10
C SER A 122 3.31 -0.41 3.08
N ALA A 123 3.54 0.90 2.91
CA ALA A 123 2.84 1.71 1.90
C ALA A 123 3.03 1.13 0.48
N LEU A 124 4.28 0.84 0.09
CA LEU A 124 4.56 0.17 -1.19
C LEU A 124 3.87 -1.20 -1.31
N HIS A 125 3.78 -1.95 -0.21
CA HIS A 125 3.11 -3.25 -0.20
C HIS A 125 1.61 -3.10 -0.48
N MET A 126 0.95 -2.15 0.17
CA MET A 126 -0.47 -1.88 -0.02
C MET A 126 -0.78 -1.42 -1.44
N VAL A 127 0.04 -0.53 -2.01
CA VAL A 127 -0.09 -0.11 -3.42
C VAL A 127 0.03 -1.30 -4.36
N VAL A 128 1.03 -2.17 -4.16
CA VAL A 128 1.20 -3.38 -4.99
C VAL A 128 0.01 -4.32 -4.86
N VAL A 129 -0.49 -4.57 -3.65
CA VAL A 129 -1.68 -5.42 -3.42
C VAL A 129 -2.91 -4.85 -4.12
N CYS A 130 -3.11 -3.53 -4.05
CA CYS A 130 -4.18 -2.85 -4.76
C CYS A 130 -4.05 -3.06 -6.28
N ARG A 131 -2.90 -2.74 -6.86
CA ARG A 131 -2.64 -2.89 -8.31
C ARG A 131 -2.77 -4.33 -8.81
N MET A 132 -2.37 -5.31 -8.02
CA MET A 132 -2.59 -6.73 -8.38
C MET A 132 -4.07 -7.10 -8.53
N ARG A 133 -4.97 -6.33 -7.89
CA ARG A 133 -6.43 -6.55 -7.97
C ARG A 133 -7.09 -5.71 -9.06
N THR A 134 -6.63 -4.49 -9.31
CA THR A 134 -7.30 -3.50 -10.17
C THR A 134 -6.58 -3.27 -11.48
N ASP A 135 -5.25 -3.14 -11.47
CA ASP A 135 -4.47 -2.76 -12.63
C ASP A 135 -4.17 -3.92 -13.58
N GLN A 136 -4.65 -3.81 -14.81
CA GLN A 136 -4.49 -4.85 -15.83
C GLN A 136 -3.03 -5.08 -16.23
N ARG A 137 -2.21 -4.02 -16.23
CA ARG A 137 -0.79 -4.11 -16.54
C ARG A 137 -0.03 -4.91 -15.48
N THR A 138 -0.34 -4.65 -14.21
CA THR A 138 0.22 -5.41 -13.09
C THR A 138 -0.20 -6.87 -13.14
N LYS A 139 -1.48 -7.16 -13.45
CA LYS A 139 -1.97 -8.54 -13.62
C LYS A 139 -1.21 -9.29 -14.71
N SER A 140 -1.02 -8.65 -15.87
CA SER A 140 -0.27 -9.23 -16.99
C SER A 140 1.19 -9.51 -16.62
N TYR A 141 1.83 -8.58 -15.90
CA TYR A 141 3.18 -8.78 -15.37
C TYR A 141 3.23 -9.97 -14.40
N VAL A 142 2.30 -10.07 -13.45
CA VAL A 142 2.23 -11.18 -12.50
C VAL A 142 2.09 -12.51 -13.24
N ALA A 143 1.15 -12.62 -14.19
CA ALA A 143 0.91 -13.82 -14.95
C ALA A 143 2.16 -14.28 -15.74
N ARG A 144 2.88 -13.34 -16.37
CA ARG A 144 4.14 -13.61 -17.07
C ARG A 144 5.20 -14.13 -16.11
N ARG A 145 5.47 -13.41 -15.01
CA ARG A 145 6.52 -13.78 -14.06
C ARG A 145 6.24 -15.09 -13.33
N THR A 146 4.97 -15.43 -13.12
CA THR A 146 4.57 -16.74 -12.57
C THR A 146 4.89 -17.87 -13.55
N ARG A 147 4.65 -17.65 -14.85
CA ARG A 147 5.04 -18.64 -15.89
C ARG A 147 6.56 -18.84 -15.99
N GLU A 148 7.33 -17.79 -15.69
CA GLU A 148 8.79 -17.84 -15.60
C GLU A 148 9.29 -18.51 -14.29
N GLY A 149 8.39 -19.01 -13.43
CA GLY A 149 8.73 -19.75 -12.21
C GLY A 149 9.02 -18.88 -10.97
N LEU A 150 8.73 -17.57 -11.00
CA LEU A 150 8.91 -16.74 -9.82
C LEU A 150 7.77 -16.95 -8.82
N SER A 151 8.12 -16.98 -7.54
CA SER A 151 7.15 -16.97 -6.45
C SER A 151 6.44 -15.62 -6.34
N THR A 152 5.22 -15.60 -5.80
CA THR A 152 4.46 -14.36 -5.52
C THR A 152 5.27 -13.35 -4.70
N ARG A 153 6.07 -13.83 -3.74
CA ARG A 153 6.93 -12.96 -2.91
C ARG A 153 8.02 -12.27 -3.72
N GLU A 154 8.60 -12.95 -4.70
CA GLU A 154 9.61 -12.37 -5.61
C GLU A 154 8.97 -11.36 -6.55
N ILE A 155 7.82 -11.69 -7.12
CA ILE A 155 7.05 -10.80 -7.98
C ILE A 155 6.67 -9.51 -7.23
N MET A 156 6.18 -9.62 -6.00
CA MET A 156 5.85 -8.46 -5.17
C MET A 156 7.08 -7.58 -4.87
N ARG A 157 8.26 -8.16 -4.68
CA ARG A 157 9.51 -7.38 -4.51
C ARG A 157 9.85 -6.58 -5.77
N CYS A 158 9.72 -7.19 -6.94
CA CYS A 158 9.91 -6.50 -8.21
C CYS A 158 8.90 -5.36 -8.38
N LEU A 159 7.63 -5.62 -8.12
CA LEU A 159 6.56 -4.62 -8.22
C LEU A 159 6.78 -3.45 -7.25
N LYS A 160 7.19 -3.70 -6.00
CA LYS A 160 7.54 -2.65 -5.05
C LYS A 160 8.66 -1.75 -5.59
N ARG A 161 9.64 -2.31 -6.28
CA ARG A 161 10.72 -1.54 -6.89
C ARG A 161 10.20 -0.64 -8.01
N TYR A 162 9.25 -1.12 -8.83
CA TYR A 162 8.61 -0.31 -9.87
C TYR A 162 7.79 0.83 -9.26
N VAL A 163 6.97 0.54 -8.25
CA VAL A 163 6.19 1.58 -7.54
C VAL A 163 7.12 2.62 -6.89
N ALA A 164 8.19 2.19 -6.21
CA ALA A 164 9.15 3.11 -5.62
C ALA A 164 9.77 4.05 -6.66
N ARG A 165 10.00 3.56 -7.87
CA ARG A 165 10.51 4.33 -9.00
C ARG A 165 9.51 5.38 -9.48
N GLU A 166 8.26 5.00 -9.65
CA GLU A 166 7.18 5.92 -10.04
C GLU A 166 6.99 7.03 -8.99
N VAL A 167 6.92 6.65 -7.71
CA VAL A 167 6.80 7.59 -6.58
C VAL A 167 7.98 8.56 -6.54
N TYR A 168 9.21 8.06 -6.71
CA TYR A 168 10.40 8.92 -6.75
C TYR A 168 10.33 9.94 -7.88
N HIS A 169 9.94 9.52 -9.09
CA HIS A 169 9.83 10.44 -10.23
C HIS A 169 8.80 11.53 -9.97
N THR A 170 7.66 11.19 -9.40
CA THR A 170 6.61 12.15 -9.07
C THR A 170 7.06 13.13 -7.99
N LEU A 171 7.66 12.65 -6.89
CA LEU A 171 8.18 13.50 -5.82
C LEU A 171 9.32 14.42 -6.27
N ALA A 172 10.15 13.97 -7.21
CA ALA A 172 11.26 14.74 -7.74
C ALA A 172 10.86 15.69 -8.89
N GLY A 173 9.57 15.84 -9.20
CA GLY A 173 9.08 16.65 -10.31
C GLY A 173 9.59 16.20 -11.69
N LYS A 174 10.00 14.93 -11.82
CA LYS A 174 10.53 14.36 -13.05
C LYS A 174 9.37 13.82 -13.92
N PRO A 175 9.57 13.70 -15.23
CA PRO A 175 8.58 13.09 -16.10
C PRO A 175 8.20 11.69 -15.59
N PRO A 176 6.92 11.28 -15.78
CA PRO A 176 6.43 10.01 -15.26
C PRO A 176 7.30 8.86 -15.78
N TYR A 177 7.66 7.96 -14.87
CA TYR A 177 8.44 6.77 -15.22
C TYR A 177 7.64 5.90 -16.18
N ARG A 178 8.10 5.81 -17.42
CA ARG A 178 7.62 4.83 -18.39
C ARG A 178 8.60 3.67 -18.40
N PRO A 179 8.26 2.48 -17.85
CA PRO A 179 9.12 1.32 -18.02
C PRO A 179 9.28 1.08 -19.52
N ALA A 180 10.52 0.86 -19.96
CA ALA A 180 10.76 0.43 -21.31
C ALA A 180 9.82 -0.74 -21.62
N GLN A 181 9.06 -0.64 -22.68
CA GLN A 181 8.28 -1.77 -23.17
C GLN A 181 9.29 -2.90 -23.34
N ALA A 182 9.14 -3.97 -22.55
CA ALA A 182 9.85 -5.19 -22.84
C ALA A 182 9.42 -5.54 -24.26
N GLY A 183 10.34 -5.40 -25.20
CA GLY A 183 10.11 -5.79 -26.58
C GLY A 183 9.59 -7.23 -26.66
N PRO A 184 9.06 -7.62 -27.81
CA PRO A 184 8.39 -8.88 -28.03
C PRO A 184 9.23 -10.07 -27.63
#